data_3bad9678eca7dfe884ca8f3c89f8c5ad
#
_entry.id   3bad9678eca7dfe884ca8f3c89f8c5ad
#
_cell.length_a   1.000
_cell.length_b   1.000
_cell.length_c   1.000
_cell.angle_alpha   90.00
_cell.angle_beta   90.00
_cell.angle_gamma   90.00
#
_symmetry.space_group_name_H-M   'P 1'
#
loop_
_entity.id
_entity.type
_entity.pdbx_description
1 polymer ?
#
loop_
_entity_poly.entity_id
_entity_poly.type
_entity_poly.pdbx_seq_one_letter_code
_entity_poly.pdbx_strand_id
1 'polypeptide(L)'
;MKILFVLNNMYLRGNGLCASAQRTIEYLKKAGQDVKLLSGKNSDPDGPQPDFVLAEELHIHPFDSLIHSHGYQFSKNDVGVISEALRWADVVHLEEPFHVQWKVAKMAEEKGIPCTATYHLHPENIFCNIGLANCKWLNEATLKLARNLIFDHCSDIQCPTRNVLERLEKFGFKSRLHLISNGLIPAETLRPRNAVKDPSTPWLITCIGRLSNEKDQFTLLKSMRYSRHAKQIQLYFAGRGPEEKAIKSLADKIYKEGTLAHRPLFAFHTTEELNELSSKSDLYIHCANVEVEGLSALEAMQQAVVPIIAEAPLSATSQFALDYRSLFHAGDPKALAERIDWWLDHPAELEEMRWQYAESVEEYKIGKSIAALIDMFHQACGAPCTEK
;
A
#
# COMPACT_ATOMS: atom_id res chain seq x y z
N MET A 1 -2.88 -25.13 -10.14
CA MET A 1 -4.19 -24.77 -9.57
C MET A 1 -4.74 -23.60 -10.38
N LYS A 2 -6.04 -23.57 -10.62
CA LYS A 2 -6.75 -22.48 -11.33
C LYS A 2 -7.25 -21.45 -10.32
N ILE A 3 -6.62 -20.29 -10.29
CA ILE A 3 -6.89 -19.22 -9.30
C ILE A 3 -7.59 -18.06 -10.02
N LEU A 4 -8.78 -17.69 -9.57
CA LEU A 4 -9.54 -16.56 -10.09
C LEU A 4 -9.33 -15.34 -9.21
N PHE A 5 -8.60 -14.34 -9.67
CA PHE A 5 -8.51 -13.04 -9.02
C PHE A 5 -9.70 -12.15 -9.38
N VAL A 6 -10.23 -11.42 -8.40
CA VAL A 6 -11.42 -10.57 -8.56
C VAL A 6 -11.15 -9.15 -8.08
N LEU A 7 -11.22 -8.19 -9.00
CA LEU A 7 -11.11 -6.75 -8.74
C LEU A 7 -12.21 -5.99 -9.48
N ASN A 8 -12.59 -4.80 -8.98
CA ASN A 8 -13.51 -3.92 -9.71
C ASN A 8 -12.87 -3.38 -10.99
N ASN A 9 -11.65 -2.86 -10.89
CA ASN A 9 -10.85 -2.46 -12.03
C ASN A 9 -9.36 -2.60 -11.73
N MET A 10 -8.67 -3.50 -12.44
CA MET A 10 -7.25 -3.78 -12.27
C MET A 10 -6.33 -2.68 -12.86
N TYR A 11 -6.83 -1.88 -13.80
CA TYR A 11 -5.98 -1.03 -14.66
C TYR A 11 -5.93 0.43 -14.24
N LEU A 12 -6.29 0.72 -12.98
CA LEU A 12 -6.26 2.07 -12.41
C LEU A 12 -4.82 2.50 -12.10
N ARG A 13 -4.33 3.50 -12.83
CA ARG A 13 -2.97 4.03 -12.66
C ARG A 13 -2.83 4.75 -11.31
N GLY A 14 -1.74 4.49 -10.61
CA GLY A 14 -1.44 5.11 -9.30
C GLY A 14 -2.23 4.51 -8.13
N ASN A 15 -2.97 3.43 -8.34
CA ASN A 15 -3.62 2.68 -7.28
C ASN A 15 -2.68 1.56 -6.78
N GLY A 16 -2.24 1.65 -5.52
CA GLY A 16 -1.31 0.70 -4.91
C GLY A 16 -1.84 -0.72 -4.82
N LEU A 17 -3.16 -0.88 -4.59
CA LEU A 17 -3.83 -2.18 -4.57
C LEU A 17 -3.75 -2.85 -5.95
N CYS A 18 -4.10 -2.12 -7.02
CA CYS A 18 -4.01 -2.64 -8.38
C CYS A 18 -2.56 -3.05 -8.74
N ALA A 19 -1.57 -2.22 -8.39
CA ALA A 19 -0.17 -2.53 -8.62
C ALA A 19 0.27 -3.78 -7.83
N SER A 20 -0.18 -3.94 -6.59
CA SER A 20 0.08 -5.13 -5.77
C SER A 20 -0.54 -6.39 -6.37
N ALA A 21 -1.82 -6.33 -6.75
CA ALA A 21 -2.53 -7.46 -7.34
C ALA A 21 -1.92 -7.88 -8.70
N GLN A 22 -1.55 -6.92 -9.57
CA GLN A 22 -0.85 -7.22 -10.83
C GLN A 22 0.44 -7.97 -10.59
N ARG A 23 1.25 -7.51 -9.65
CA ARG A 23 2.51 -8.13 -9.25
C ARG A 23 2.28 -9.55 -8.71
N THR A 24 1.31 -9.72 -7.82
CA THR A 24 0.96 -11.03 -7.24
C THR A 24 0.55 -12.00 -8.33
N ILE A 25 -0.32 -11.61 -9.27
CA ILE A 25 -0.75 -12.44 -10.41
C ILE A 25 0.46 -12.84 -11.28
N GLU A 26 1.34 -11.89 -11.60
CA GLU A 26 2.54 -12.15 -12.40
C GLU A 26 3.44 -13.20 -11.75
N TYR A 27 3.71 -13.06 -10.46
CA TYR A 27 4.60 -13.99 -9.73
C TYR A 27 3.94 -15.34 -9.46
N LEU A 28 2.63 -15.42 -9.25
CA LEU A 28 1.90 -16.69 -9.21
C LEU A 28 1.97 -17.43 -10.55
N LYS A 29 1.83 -16.73 -11.68
CA LYS A 29 2.03 -17.33 -13.02
C LYS A 29 3.47 -17.82 -13.22
N LYS A 30 4.47 -17.04 -12.78
CA LYS A 30 5.88 -17.48 -12.79
C LYS A 30 6.13 -18.72 -11.91
N ALA A 31 5.37 -18.88 -10.83
CA ALA A 31 5.38 -20.05 -9.96
C ALA A 31 4.56 -21.24 -10.50
N GLY A 32 4.08 -21.17 -11.76
CA GLY A 32 3.39 -22.25 -12.44
C GLY A 32 1.90 -22.38 -12.11
N GLN A 33 1.30 -21.36 -11.49
CA GLN A 33 -0.15 -21.35 -11.25
C GLN A 33 -0.91 -20.84 -12.50
N ASP A 34 -2.08 -21.44 -12.75
CA ASP A 34 -2.99 -20.96 -13.78
C ASP A 34 -3.88 -19.86 -13.19
N VAL A 35 -3.58 -18.59 -13.49
CA VAL A 35 -4.25 -17.44 -12.90
C VAL A 35 -5.01 -16.66 -13.95
N LYS A 36 -6.30 -16.45 -13.71
CA LYS A 36 -7.17 -15.58 -14.52
C LYS A 36 -7.76 -14.45 -13.69
N LEU A 37 -8.11 -13.38 -14.40
CA LEU A 37 -8.65 -12.14 -13.82
C LEU A 37 -10.09 -11.93 -14.23
N LEU A 38 -10.97 -11.72 -13.24
CA LEU A 38 -12.30 -11.14 -13.40
C LEU A 38 -12.25 -9.67 -12.96
N SER A 39 -12.46 -8.74 -13.89
CA SER A 39 -12.34 -7.31 -13.60
C SER A 39 -13.13 -6.46 -14.59
N GLY A 40 -13.27 -5.18 -14.30
CA GLY A 40 -13.74 -4.19 -15.26
C GLY A 40 -12.80 -4.06 -16.46
N LYS A 41 -13.37 -3.60 -17.57
CA LYS A 41 -12.65 -3.38 -18.83
C LYS A 41 -11.50 -2.38 -18.64
N ASN A 42 -10.33 -2.65 -19.24
CA ASN A 42 -9.28 -1.66 -19.36
C ASN A 42 -9.74 -0.52 -20.28
N SER A 43 -9.60 0.71 -19.83
CA SER A 43 -9.93 1.90 -20.62
C SER A 43 -8.97 2.12 -21.80
N ASP A 44 -7.76 1.55 -21.73
CA ASP A 44 -6.81 1.51 -22.84
C ASP A 44 -7.17 0.31 -23.74
N PRO A 45 -7.68 0.53 -24.98
CA PRO A 45 -8.10 -0.56 -25.86
C PRO A 45 -6.92 -1.39 -26.37
N ASP A 46 -5.72 -0.83 -26.42
CA ASP A 46 -4.49 -1.50 -26.85
C ASP A 46 -3.76 -2.16 -25.67
N GLY A 47 -4.22 -1.90 -24.45
CA GLY A 47 -3.69 -2.50 -23.23
C GLY A 47 -4.24 -3.90 -22.96
N PRO A 48 -3.63 -4.63 -22.00
CA PRO A 48 -4.11 -5.95 -21.60
C PRO A 48 -5.54 -5.88 -21.06
N GLN A 49 -6.39 -6.84 -21.45
CA GLN A 49 -7.77 -6.95 -20.95
C GLN A 49 -7.86 -8.10 -19.94
N PRO A 50 -8.83 -8.06 -19.00
CA PRO A 50 -9.07 -9.19 -18.09
C PRO A 50 -9.58 -10.42 -18.87
N ASP A 51 -9.35 -11.61 -18.32
CA ASP A 51 -9.82 -12.87 -18.92
C ASP A 51 -11.37 -12.95 -18.93
N PHE A 52 -12.00 -12.40 -17.87
CA PHE A 52 -13.44 -12.26 -17.72
C PHE A 52 -13.78 -10.78 -17.50
N VAL A 53 -14.47 -10.17 -18.46
CA VAL A 53 -14.67 -8.73 -18.52
C VAL A 53 -16.04 -8.34 -17.97
N LEU A 54 -16.06 -7.51 -16.92
CA LEU A 54 -17.24 -6.79 -16.47
C LEU A 54 -17.37 -5.50 -17.31
N ALA A 55 -18.22 -5.53 -18.31
CA ALA A 55 -18.21 -4.53 -19.38
C ALA A 55 -18.75 -3.15 -18.95
N GLU A 56 -19.64 -3.10 -17.98
CA GLU A 56 -20.32 -1.88 -17.57
C GLU A 56 -19.78 -1.31 -16.26
N GLU A 57 -19.57 0.01 -16.25
CA GLU A 57 -19.25 0.74 -15.03
C GLU A 57 -20.51 0.97 -14.18
N LEU A 58 -20.34 0.84 -12.86
CA LEU A 58 -21.37 1.20 -11.90
C LEU A 58 -21.20 2.67 -11.48
N HIS A 59 -22.15 3.51 -11.88
CA HIS A 59 -22.19 4.91 -11.46
C HIS A 59 -22.96 5.07 -10.14
N ILE A 60 -22.37 5.79 -9.20
CA ILE A 60 -22.94 6.08 -7.87
C ILE A 60 -23.16 7.59 -7.75
N HIS A 61 -24.16 8.12 -8.47
CA HIS A 61 -24.46 9.55 -8.41
C HIS A 61 -24.90 10.01 -7.01
N PRO A 62 -24.44 11.17 -6.49
CA PRO A 62 -23.56 12.17 -7.13
C PRO A 62 -22.05 11.95 -6.83
N PHE A 63 -21.61 10.76 -6.39
CA PHE A 63 -20.29 10.49 -5.82
C PHE A 63 -19.25 10.02 -6.86
N ASP A 64 -19.61 9.82 -8.13
CA ASP A 64 -18.69 9.30 -9.16
C ASP A 64 -17.39 10.11 -9.26
N SER A 65 -17.49 11.44 -9.33
CA SER A 65 -16.31 12.32 -9.41
C SER A 65 -15.39 12.15 -8.19
N LEU A 66 -15.97 11.99 -7.01
CA LEU A 66 -15.22 11.74 -5.78
C LEU A 66 -14.53 10.38 -5.83
N ILE A 67 -15.25 9.32 -6.21
CA ILE A 67 -14.74 7.95 -6.33
C ILE A 67 -13.56 7.91 -7.31
N HIS A 68 -13.71 8.50 -8.48
CA HIS A 68 -12.65 8.55 -9.51
C HIS A 68 -11.43 9.36 -9.04
N SER A 69 -11.64 10.50 -8.35
CA SER A 69 -10.53 11.30 -7.80
C SER A 69 -9.70 10.56 -6.76
N HIS A 70 -10.29 9.55 -6.12
CA HIS A 70 -9.62 8.65 -5.17
C HIS A 70 -9.02 7.41 -5.83
N GLY A 71 -9.05 7.33 -7.17
CA GLY A 71 -8.46 6.22 -7.92
C GLY A 71 -9.25 4.92 -7.81
N TYR A 72 -10.58 5.01 -7.67
CA TYR A 72 -11.49 3.86 -7.74
C TYR A 72 -12.43 3.99 -8.93
N GLN A 73 -12.81 2.84 -9.47
CA GLN A 73 -13.85 2.70 -10.49
C GLN A 73 -14.56 1.37 -10.25
N PHE A 74 -15.87 1.42 -10.07
CA PHE A 74 -16.66 0.23 -9.79
C PHE A 74 -17.29 -0.34 -11.07
N SER A 75 -17.29 -1.67 -11.18
CA SER A 75 -17.93 -2.38 -12.29
C SER A 75 -19.31 -2.90 -11.88
N LYS A 76 -20.27 -2.93 -12.79
CA LYS A 76 -21.55 -3.61 -12.53
C LYS A 76 -21.36 -5.12 -12.51
N ASN A 77 -22.18 -5.78 -11.69
CA ASN A 77 -22.24 -7.24 -11.67
C ASN A 77 -22.85 -7.78 -12.97
N ASP A 78 -22.14 -8.69 -13.62
CA ASP A 78 -22.64 -9.53 -14.68
C ASP A 78 -22.67 -11.00 -14.21
N VAL A 79 -23.86 -11.50 -13.91
CA VAL A 79 -24.05 -12.86 -13.35
C VAL A 79 -23.60 -13.95 -14.35
N GLY A 80 -23.74 -13.69 -15.64
CA GLY A 80 -23.31 -14.62 -16.69
C GLY A 80 -21.80 -14.77 -16.69
N VAL A 81 -21.09 -13.64 -16.77
CA VAL A 81 -19.63 -13.57 -16.74
C VAL A 81 -19.06 -14.13 -15.44
N ILE A 82 -19.64 -13.75 -14.28
CA ILE A 82 -19.22 -14.29 -12.98
C ILE A 82 -19.43 -15.81 -12.94
N SER A 83 -20.54 -16.33 -13.42
CA SER A 83 -20.82 -17.78 -13.44
C SER A 83 -19.86 -18.54 -14.33
N GLU A 84 -19.43 -17.96 -15.47
CA GLU A 84 -18.42 -18.52 -16.35
C GLU A 84 -17.04 -18.56 -15.68
N ALA A 85 -16.62 -17.47 -15.07
CA ALA A 85 -15.39 -17.35 -14.33
C ALA A 85 -15.30 -18.39 -13.19
N LEU A 86 -16.37 -18.52 -12.41
CA LEU A 86 -16.47 -19.49 -11.32
C LEU A 86 -16.41 -20.95 -11.80
N ARG A 87 -16.99 -21.28 -12.97
CA ARG A 87 -16.90 -22.65 -13.54
C ARG A 87 -15.47 -23.05 -13.91
N TRP A 88 -14.62 -22.06 -14.19
CA TRP A 88 -13.23 -22.29 -14.53
C TRP A 88 -12.34 -22.47 -13.29
N ALA A 89 -12.65 -21.80 -12.19
CA ALA A 89 -11.78 -21.67 -11.02
C ALA A 89 -11.80 -22.90 -10.11
N ASP A 90 -10.64 -23.28 -9.58
CA ASP A 90 -10.50 -24.17 -8.41
C ASP A 90 -10.65 -23.41 -7.10
N VAL A 91 -10.19 -22.13 -7.07
CA VAL A 91 -10.27 -21.21 -5.93
C VAL A 91 -10.47 -19.78 -6.42
N VAL A 92 -11.21 -18.99 -5.64
CA VAL A 92 -11.43 -17.56 -5.89
C VAL A 92 -10.65 -16.74 -4.88
N HIS A 93 -10.02 -15.65 -5.33
CA HIS A 93 -9.31 -14.69 -4.49
C HIS A 93 -9.83 -13.27 -4.68
N LEU A 94 -10.31 -12.66 -3.59
CA LEU A 94 -10.94 -11.33 -3.58
C LEU A 94 -9.95 -10.29 -3.07
N GLU A 95 -9.79 -9.20 -3.82
CA GLU A 95 -8.83 -8.13 -3.50
C GLU A 95 -9.46 -6.89 -2.85
N GLU A 96 -10.78 -6.76 -2.91
CA GLU A 96 -11.50 -5.56 -2.46
C GLU A 96 -12.77 -5.90 -1.70
N PRO A 97 -13.21 -5.08 -0.72
CA PRO A 97 -14.44 -5.33 0.03
C PRO A 97 -15.67 -4.62 -0.57
N PHE A 98 -15.91 -4.79 -1.90
CA PHE A 98 -17.00 -4.10 -2.58
C PHE A 98 -18.07 -5.06 -3.15
N HIS A 99 -19.05 -4.50 -3.85
CA HIS A 99 -20.24 -5.21 -4.30
C HIS A 99 -19.98 -6.35 -5.30
N VAL A 100 -18.96 -6.25 -6.18
CA VAL A 100 -18.57 -7.33 -7.09
C VAL A 100 -18.06 -8.50 -6.28
N GLN A 101 -17.16 -8.26 -5.32
CA GLN A 101 -16.59 -9.29 -4.46
C GLN A 101 -17.67 -9.94 -3.58
N TRP A 102 -18.62 -9.17 -3.05
CA TRP A 102 -19.79 -9.75 -2.36
C TRP A 102 -20.59 -10.70 -3.25
N LYS A 103 -20.89 -10.28 -4.49
CA LYS A 103 -21.65 -11.11 -5.43
C LYS A 103 -20.88 -12.39 -5.79
N VAL A 104 -19.58 -12.27 -6.04
CA VAL A 104 -18.71 -13.43 -6.35
C VAL A 104 -18.59 -14.37 -5.16
N ALA A 105 -18.33 -13.85 -3.94
CA ALA A 105 -18.23 -14.66 -2.73
C ALA A 105 -19.47 -15.51 -2.49
N LYS A 106 -20.65 -14.87 -2.58
CA LYS A 106 -21.93 -15.56 -2.42
C LYS A 106 -22.15 -16.65 -3.47
N MET A 107 -21.86 -16.35 -4.75
CA MET A 107 -22.02 -17.33 -5.84
C MET A 107 -20.99 -18.46 -5.75
N ALA A 108 -19.77 -18.19 -5.26
CA ALA A 108 -18.75 -19.21 -5.01
C ALA A 108 -19.19 -20.18 -3.91
N GLU A 109 -19.71 -19.65 -2.78
CA GLU A 109 -20.27 -20.46 -1.69
C GLU A 109 -21.43 -21.34 -2.17
N GLU A 110 -22.38 -20.80 -2.93
CA GLU A 110 -23.52 -21.55 -3.50
C GLU A 110 -23.05 -22.69 -4.42
N LYS A 111 -21.86 -22.58 -5.02
CA LYS A 111 -21.26 -23.59 -5.93
C LYS A 111 -20.24 -24.50 -5.24
N GLY A 112 -19.96 -24.29 -3.95
CA GLY A 112 -18.96 -25.05 -3.19
C GLY A 112 -17.52 -24.77 -3.67
N ILE A 113 -17.24 -23.60 -4.28
CA ILE A 113 -15.91 -23.19 -4.72
C ILE A 113 -15.25 -22.43 -3.55
N PRO A 114 -14.06 -22.83 -3.10
CA PRO A 114 -13.33 -22.13 -2.04
C PRO A 114 -13.10 -20.66 -2.38
N CYS A 115 -13.34 -19.79 -1.39
CA CYS A 115 -13.14 -18.37 -1.52
C CYS A 115 -12.11 -17.91 -0.50
N THR A 116 -11.15 -17.10 -0.92
CA THR A 116 -10.12 -16.46 -0.11
C THR A 116 -10.10 -14.96 -0.38
N ALA A 117 -9.46 -14.18 0.48
CA ALA A 117 -9.36 -12.74 0.29
C ALA A 117 -8.03 -12.17 0.78
N THR A 118 -7.65 -11.00 0.27
CA THR A 118 -6.64 -10.14 0.90
C THR A 118 -7.30 -8.93 1.55
N TYR A 119 -6.83 -8.57 2.74
CA TYR A 119 -7.29 -7.36 3.41
C TYR A 119 -6.42 -6.16 3.04
N HIS A 120 -6.91 -5.32 2.14
CA HIS A 120 -6.15 -4.17 1.62
C HIS A 120 -6.63 -2.80 2.09
N LEU A 121 -7.80 -2.71 2.72
CA LEU A 121 -8.46 -1.43 2.92
C LEU A 121 -9.13 -1.34 4.29
N HIS A 122 -8.68 -0.38 5.10
CA HIS A 122 -9.40 0.01 6.31
C HIS A 122 -10.59 0.92 5.96
N PRO A 123 -11.73 0.82 6.65
CA PRO A 123 -12.85 1.77 6.48
C PRO A 123 -12.40 3.23 6.60
N GLU A 124 -11.45 3.50 7.47
CA GLU A 124 -10.87 4.83 7.70
C GLU A 124 -10.21 5.41 6.44
N ASN A 125 -9.65 4.58 5.56
CA ASN A 125 -9.10 5.05 4.26
C ASN A 125 -10.19 5.62 3.35
N ILE A 126 -11.43 5.10 3.46
CA ILE A 126 -12.59 5.59 2.70
C ILE A 126 -13.07 6.91 3.32
N PHE A 127 -13.23 6.92 4.64
CA PHE A 127 -13.87 8.02 5.37
C PHE A 127 -12.95 9.21 5.65
N CYS A 128 -11.61 9.07 5.56
CA CYS A 128 -10.69 10.20 5.71
C CYS A 128 -10.92 11.26 4.62
N ASN A 129 -11.33 10.86 3.45
CA ASN A 129 -11.54 11.75 2.32
C ASN A 129 -12.80 12.63 2.42
N ILE A 130 -13.71 12.30 3.33
CA ILE A 130 -14.92 13.08 3.64
C ILE A 130 -14.91 13.61 5.09
N GLY A 131 -13.74 13.59 5.74
CA GLY A 131 -13.56 14.12 7.10
C GLY A 131 -14.15 13.26 8.22
N LEU A 132 -14.55 12.01 7.94
CA LEU A 132 -15.18 11.10 8.89
C LEU A 132 -14.27 9.98 9.39
N ALA A 133 -12.96 10.03 9.12
CA ALA A 133 -12.00 9.01 9.56
C ALA A 133 -12.04 8.73 11.07
N ASN A 134 -12.31 9.76 11.89
CA ASN A 134 -12.38 9.64 13.34
C ASN A 134 -13.74 9.16 13.88
N CYS A 135 -14.71 8.88 13.00
CA CYS A 135 -16.02 8.41 13.37
C CYS A 135 -16.00 6.90 13.67
N LYS A 136 -15.60 6.52 14.90
CA LYS A 136 -15.36 5.12 15.31
C LYS A 136 -16.54 4.20 15.02
N TRP A 137 -17.76 4.60 15.39
CA TRP A 137 -18.95 3.77 15.19
C TRP A 137 -19.21 3.48 13.71
N LEU A 138 -18.96 4.45 12.82
CA LEU A 138 -19.14 4.30 11.37
C LEU A 138 -18.09 3.33 10.79
N ASN A 139 -16.82 3.50 11.17
CA ASN A 139 -15.73 2.62 10.76
C ASN A 139 -15.98 1.18 11.23
N GLU A 140 -16.39 0.99 12.50
CA GLU A 140 -16.71 -0.32 13.05
C GLU A 140 -17.92 -0.97 12.35
N ALA A 141 -18.97 -0.18 12.10
CA ALA A 141 -20.15 -0.67 11.39
C ALA A 141 -19.80 -1.10 9.96
N THR A 142 -18.99 -0.31 9.26
CA THR A 142 -18.52 -0.63 7.89
C THR A 142 -17.65 -1.88 7.89
N LEU A 143 -16.73 -2.03 8.85
CA LEU A 143 -15.89 -3.22 8.96
C LEU A 143 -16.74 -4.47 9.26
N LYS A 144 -17.72 -4.38 10.16
CA LYS A 144 -18.66 -5.47 10.45
C LYS A 144 -19.52 -5.81 9.23
N LEU A 145 -19.94 -4.81 8.47
CA LEU A 145 -20.72 -5.03 7.25
C LEU A 145 -19.87 -5.76 6.20
N ALA A 146 -18.64 -5.32 5.94
CA ALA A 146 -17.71 -5.97 5.02
C ALA A 146 -17.42 -7.41 5.46
N ARG A 147 -17.19 -7.63 6.78
CA ARG A 147 -17.02 -8.97 7.33
C ARG A 147 -18.23 -9.86 7.01
N ASN A 148 -19.43 -9.43 7.37
CA ASN A 148 -20.64 -10.26 7.22
C ASN A 148 -21.01 -10.51 5.75
N LEU A 149 -20.77 -9.54 4.86
CA LEU A 149 -21.18 -9.65 3.46
C LEU A 149 -20.14 -10.36 2.59
N ILE A 150 -18.84 -10.28 2.96
CA ILE A 150 -17.76 -10.74 2.07
C ILE A 150 -16.84 -11.71 2.79
N PHE A 151 -16.21 -11.27 3.87
CA PHE A 151 -15.12 -12.03 4.48
C PHE A 151 -15.60 -13.29 5.21
N ASP A 152 -16.83 -13.31 5.77
CA ASP A 152 -17.42 -14.51 6.40
C ASP A 152 -17.75 -15.62 5.37
N HIS A 153 -17.75 -15.29 4.05
CA HIS A 153 -17.82 -16.27 2.95
C HIS A 153 -16.42 -16.77 2.50
N CYS A 154 -15.33 -16.20 3.04
CA CYS A 154 -13.97 -16.61 2.73
C CYS A 154 -13.45 -17.56 3.80
N SER A 155 -12.86 -18.69 3.39
CA SER A 155 -12.23 -19.63 4.32
C SER A 155 -10.93 -19.09 4.90
N ASP A 156 -10.19 -18.30 4.11
CA ASP A 156 -8.84 -17.82 4.42
C ASP A 156 -8.69 -16.35 4.02
N ILE A 157 -7.98 -15.57 4.84
CA ILE A 157 -7.71 -14.17 4.58
C ILE A 157 -6.20 -13.90 4.73
N GLN A 158 -5.60 -13.36 3.70
CA GLN A 158 -4.27 -12.76 3.76
C GLN A 158 -4.33 -11.45 4.53
N CYS A 159 -3.54 -11.35 5.59
CA CYS A 159 -3.30 -10.16 6.39
C CYS A 159 -1.87 -9.68 6.10
N PRO A 160 -1.66 -8.53 5.43
CA PRO A 160 -0.32 -8.09 5.05
C PRO A 160 0.60 -7.83 6.24
N THR A 161 0.03 -7.50 7.40
CA THR A 161 0.78 -7.13 8.60
C THR A 161 0.13 -7.69 9.86
N ARG A 162 0.92 -7.78 10.93
CA ARG A 162 0.43 -8.21 12.25
C ARG A 162 -0.65 -7.27 12.79
N ASN A 163 -0.52 -5.97 12.59
CA ASN A 163 -1.53 -4.98 12.99
C ASN A 163 -2.90 -5.28 12.35
N VAL A 164 -2.91 -5.62 11.06
CA VAL A 164 -4.13 -6.04 10.36
C VAL A 164 -4.68 -7.33 10.94
N LEU A 165 -3.85 -8.35 11.12
CA LEU A 165 -4.25 -9.65 11.65
C LEU A 165 -4.93 -9.49 13.02
N GLU A 166 -4.28 -8.83 13.97
CA GLU A 166 -4.81 -8.58 15.32
C GLU A 166 -6.11 -7.76 15.29
N ARG A 167 -6.21 -6.81 14.37
CA ARG A 167 -7.45 -6.05 14.17
C ARG A 167 -8.60 -6.96 13.72
N LEU A 168 -8.39 -7.83 12.74
CA LEU A 168 -9.42 -8.74 12.25
C LEU A 168 -9.83 -9.77 13.31
N GLU A 169 -8.89 -10.31 14.07
CA GLU A 169 -9.17 -11.17 15.23
C GLU A 169 -10.07 -10.47 16.25
N LYS A 170 -9.70 -9.24 16.65
CA LYS A 170 -10.47 -8.41 17.58
C LYS A 170 -11.91 -8.15 17.10
N PHE A 171 -12.11 -8.02 15.78
CA PHE A 171 -13.41 -7.81 15.19
C PHE A 171 -14.19 -9.12 14.92
N GLY A 172 -13.63 -10.28 15.31
CA GLY A 172 -14.29 -11.57 15.28
C GLY A 172 -14.49 -12.12 13.88
N PHE A 173 -13.52 -11.94 12.98
CA PHE A 173 -13.48 -12.62 11.69
C PHE A 173 -13.33 -14.12 11.91
N LYS A 174 -14.09 -14.93 11.16
CA LYS A 174 -14.15 -16.40 11.34
C LYS A 174 -13.20 -17.15 10.45
N SER A 175 -12.73 -16.51 9.39
CA SER A 175 -11.77 -17.06 8.44
C SER A 175 -10.44 -17.37 9.12
N ARG A 176 -9.66 -18.31 8.58
CA ARG A 176 -8.25 -18.47 8.95
C ARG A 176 -7.48 -17.25 8.49
N LEU A 177 -6.77 -16.60 9.43
CA LEU A 177 -6.00 -15.39 9.15
C LEU A 177 -4.54 -15.77 8.93
N HIS A 178 -3.98 -15.35 7.80
CA HIS A 178 -2.61 -15.66 7.40
C HIS A 178 -1.78 -14.38 7.36
N LEU A 179 -0.70 -14.31 8.12
CA LEU A 179 0.25 -13.19 8.05
C LEU A 179 1.13 -13.36 6.81
N ILE A 180 0.75 -12.71 5.71
CA ILE A 180 1.43 -12.80 4.43
C ILE A 180 1.54 -11.38 3.86
N SER A 181 2.77 -10.85 3.76
CA SER A 181 3.05 -9.55 3.14
C SER A 181 2.61 -9.52 1.66
N ASN A 182 2.28 -8.35 1.14
CA ASN A 182 2.03 -8.17 -0.29
C ASN A 182 3.28 -8.37 -1.16
N GLY A 183 4.42 -8.50 -0.53
CA GLY A 183 5.68 -8.85 -1.16
C GLY A 183 6.41 -7.69 -1.83
N LEU A 184 7.71 -7.67 -1.63
CA LEU A 184 8.63 -6.70 -2.17
C LEU A 184 9.37 -7.30 -3.36
N ILE A 185 9.33 -6.63 -4.52
CA ILE A 185 10.13 -7.03 -5.68
C ILE A 185 11.60 -6.77 -5.34
N PRO A 186 12.51 -7.77 -5.48
CA PRO A 186 13.92 -7.54 -5.24
C PRO A 186 14.47 -6.43 -6.14
N ALA A 187 15.23 -5.50 -5.59
CA ALA A 187 15.99 -4.54 -6.37
C ALA A 187 17.13 -5.25 -7.11
N GLU A 188 17.35 -4.88 -8.37
CA GLU A 188 18.41 -5.49 -9.18
C GLU A 188 19.81 -5.18 -8.63
N THR A 189 19.99 -4.04 -7.97
CA THR A 189 21.28 -3.66 -7.35
C THR A 189 21.10 -2.59 -6.27
N LEU A 190 21.58 -2.87 -5.06
CA LEU A 190 21.88 -1.83 -4.08
C LEU A 190 23.11 -1.06 -4.59
N ARG A 191 22.93 0.20 -4.99
CA ARG A 191 24.07 1.04 -5.38
C ARG A 191 24.82 1.43 -4.10
N PRO A 192 26.13 1.08 -3.97
CA PRO A 192 26.90 1.56 -2.84
C PRO A 192 26.94 3.10 -2.88
N ARG A 193 26.64 3.73 -1.75
CA ARG A 193 26.77 5.17 -1.62
C ARG A 193 28.21 5.50 -1.27
N ASN A 194 28.69 6.63 -1.78
CA ASN A 194 29.95 7.17 -1.30
C ASN A 194 29.78 7.56 0.17
N ALA A 195 30.64 7.02 1.03
CA ALA A 195 30.59 7.19 2.48
C ALA A 195 30.68 8.66 2.95
N VAL A 196 31.15 9.56 2.10
CA VAL A 196 31.31 10.98 2.41
C VAL A 196 30.45 11.79 1.45
N LYS A 197 29.36 12.36 1.97
CA LYS A 197 28.56 13.31 1.21
C LYS A 197 29.30 14.64 1.07
N ASP A 198 29.32 15.19 -0.13
CA ASP A 198 29.82 16.56 -0.36
C ASP A 198 28.97 17.54 0.49
N PRO A 199 29.59 18.33 1.38
CA PRO A 199 28.88 19.29 2.23
C PRO A 199 28.05 20.33 1.46
N SER A 200 28.35 20.56 0.18
CA SER A 200 27.56 21.45 -0.68
C SER A 200 26.29 20.83 -1.24
N THR A 201 26.16 19.50 -1.18
CA THR A 201 24.99 18.76 -1.69
C THR A 201 23.91 18.72 -0.61
N PRO A 202 22.67 19.18 -0.89
CA PRO A 202 21.60 19.14 0.09
C PRO A 202 21.22 17.69 0.47
N TRP A 203 20.72 17.50 1.69
CA TRP A 203 20.13 16.25 2.13
C TRP A 203 18.84 15.98 1.36
N LEU A 204 18.79 14.90 0.60
CA LEU A 204 17.59 14.51 -0.14
C LEU A 204 16.67 13.70 0.77
N ILE A 205 15.54 14.28 1.12
CA ILE A 205 14.49 13.62 1.91
C ILE A 205 13.29 13.35 1.02
N THR A 206 12.91 12.08 0.90
CA THR A 206 11.81 11.65 0.04
C THR A 206 10.58 11.22 0.82
N CYS A 207 9.41 11.48 0.24
CA CYS A 207 8.12 10.98 0.69
C CYS A 207 7.38 10.44 -0.55
N ILE A 208 7.14 9.13 -0.60
CA ILE A 208 6.59 8.43 -1.76
C ILE A 208 5.19 7.92 -1.40
N GLY A 209 4.22 8.22 -2.25
CA GLY A 209 2.86 7.75 -2.08
C GLY A 209 1.82 8.75 -2.56
N ARG A 210 0.54 8.36 -2.50
CA ARG A 210 -0.58 9.22 -2.88
C ARG A 210 -0.59 10.50 -2.02
N LEU A 211 -0.79 11.66 -2.66
CA LEU A 211 -0.91 12.94 -1.97
C LEU A 211 -2.34 13.10 -1.43
N SER A 212 -2.55 12.67 -0.19
CA SER A 212 -3.88 12.53 0.41
C SER A 212 -3.85 12.72 1.94
N ASN A 213 -5.02 12.95 2.53
CA ASN A 213 -5.15 13.25 3.96
C ASN A 213 -4.62 12.13 4.85
N GLU A 214 -4.86 10.86 4.51
CA GLU A 214 -4.39 9.70 5.28
C GLU A 214 -2.87 9.53 5.25
N LYS A 215 -2.19 10.07 4.21
CA LYS A 215 -0.72 10.04 4.09
C LYS A 215 -0.02 11.22 4.74
N ASP A 216 -0.74 12.27 5.09
CA ASP A 216 -0.31 13.43 5.89
C ASP A 216 1.06 14.04 5.55
N GLN A 217 1.32 14.27 4.27
CA GLN A 217 2.53 14.98 3.82
C GLN A 217 2.63 16.41 4.39
N PHE A 218 1.52 16.95 4.89
CA PHE A 218 1.49 18.24 5.57
C PHE A 218 2.38 18.26 6.82
N THR A 219 2.44 17.16 7.57
CA THR A 219 3.30 17.04 8.75
C THR A 219 4.77 17.14 8.38
N LEU A 220 5.22 16.51 7.27
CA LEU A 220 6.60 16.67 6.79
C LEU A 220 6.91 18.12 6.39
N LEU A 221 6.02 18.78 5.65
CA LEU A 221 6.25 20.18 5.29
C LEU A 221 6.32 21.09 6.53
N LYS A 222 5.39 20.91 7.49
CA LYS A 222 5.37 21.70 8.72
C LYS A 222 6.59 21.46 9.60
N SER A 223 7.18 20.25 9.59
CA SER A 223 8.36 19.91 10.39
C SER A 223 9.58 20.74 10.02
N MET A 224 9.66 21.22 8.77
CA MET A 224 10.76 22.07 8.34
C MET A 224 10.87 23.39 9.11
N ARG A 225 9.78 23.88 9.70
CA ARG A 225 9.83 25.08 10.56
C ARG A 225 10.51 24.85 11.91
N TYR A 226 10.73 23.60 12.28
CA TYR A 226 11.34 23.20 13.54
C TYR A 226 12.74 22.59 13.35
N SER A 227 13.06 22.11 12.13
CA SER A 227 14.35 21.49 11.85
C SER A 227 15.46 22.54 11.73
N ARG A 228 16.59 22.27 12.38
CA ARG A 228 17.84 23.06 12.29
C ARG A 228 18.50 22.94 10.92
N HIS A 229 18.27 21.83 10.25
CA HIS A 229 18.83 21.51 8.94
C HIS A 229 17.94 21.92 7.75
N ALA A 230 16.81 22.58 8.00
CA ALA A 230 15.82 22.88 6.96
C ALA A 230 16.42 23.54 5.69
N LYS A 231 17.40 24.43 5.85
CA LYS A 231 18.07 25.07 4.72
C LYS A 231 19.03 24.16 3.92
N GLN A 232 19.41 23.04 4.50
CA GLN A 232 20.28 22.03 3.87
C GLN A 232 19.48 20.86 3.29
N ILE A 233 18.14 20.89 3.38
CA ILE A 233 17.26 19.81 2.96
C ILE A 233 16.62 20.14 1.62
N GLN A 234 16.68 19.17 0.69
CA GLN A 234 15.84 19.09 -0.49
C GLN A 234 14.71 18.09 -0.24
N LEU A 235 13.47 18.57 -0.14
CA LEU A 235 12.30 17.70 -0.07
C LEU A 235 11.88 17.25 -1.46
N TYR A 236 11.50 15.99 -1.56
CA TYR A 236 10.97 15.39 -2.79
C TYR A 236 9.72 14.58 -2.48
N PHE A 237 8.59 14.96 -3.07
CA PHE A 237 7.31 14.28 -2.97
C PHE A 237 7.03 13.53 -4.28
N ALA A 238 7.03 12.19 -4.23
CA ALA A 238 6.76 11.35 -5.38
C ALA A 238 5.35 10.76 -5.29
N GLY A 239 4.44 11.29 -6.10
CA GLY A 239 3.06 10.83 -6.17
C GLY A 239 2.09 11.89 -6.67
N ARG A 240 0.82 11.49 -6.79
CA ARG A 240 -0.34 12.34 -7.12
C ARG A 240 -1.47 12.07 -6.13
N GLY A 241 -2.45 12.96 -6.06
CA GLY A 241 -3.60 12.73 -5.22
C GLY A 241 -4.47 13.97 -5.01
N PRO A 242 -5.59 13.82 -4.29
CA PRO A 242 -6.56 14.89 -4.10
C PRO A 242 -5.98 16.11 -3.37
N GLU A 243 -5.01 15.91 -2.48
CA GLU A 243 -4.39 16.98 -1.71
C GLU A 243 -3.17 17.66 -2.40
N GLU A 244 -2.84 17.27 -3.64
CA GLU A 244 -1.67 17.76 -4.35
C GLU A 244 -1.60 19.30 -4.41
N LYS A 245 -2.73 19.96 -4.73
CA LYS A 245 -2.81 21.42 -4.80
C LYS A 245 -2.56 22.08 -3.45
N ALA A 246 -3.14 21.54 -2.38
CA ALA A 246 -3.00 22.08 -1.04
C ALA A 246 -1.58 21.87 -0.49
N ILE A 247 -0.99 20.69 -0.73
CA ILE A 247 0.39 20.37 -0.34
C ILE A 247 1.38 21.28 -1.06
N LYS A 248 1.25 21.46 -2.38
CA LYS A 248 2.09 22.38 -3.17
C LYS A 248 1.97 23.82 -2.69
N SER A 249 0.76 24.27 -2.36
CA SER A 249 0.53 25.62 -1.82
C SER A 249 1.25 25.83 -0.48
N LEU A 250 1.19 24.84 0.43
CA LEU A 250 1.91 24.91 1.70
C LEU A 250 3.44 24.87 1.49
N ALA A 251 3.92 24.04 0.58
CA ALA A 251 5.34 23.96 0.22
C ALA A 251 5.88 25.29 -0.30
N ASP A 252 5.14 25.94 -1.22
CA ASP A 252 5.48 27.27 -1.74
C ASP A 252 5.46 28.35 -0.64
N LYS A 253 4.52 28.27 0.29
CA LYS A 253 4.46 29.19 1.43
C LYS A 253 5.70 29.05 2.31
N ILE A 254 6.07 27.83 2.71
CA ILE A 254 7.23 27.56 3.57
C ILE A 254 8.54 27.96 2.88
N TYR A 255 8.66 27.74 1.57
CA TYR A 255 9.80 28.20 0.78
C TYR A 255 9.90 29.72 0.73
N LYS A 256 8.79 30.44 0.47
CA LYS A 256 8.74 31.91 0.44
C LYS A 256 8.99 32.54 1.81
N GLU A 257 8.67 31.86 2.91
CA GLU A 257 9.00 32.26 4.28
C GLU A 257 10.52 32.19 4.55
N GLY A 258 11.32 31.63 3.64
CA GLY A 258 12.77 31.46 3.81
C GLY A 258 13.17 30.32 4.76
N THR A 259 12.23 29.48 5.14
CA THR A 259 12.51 28.28 5.97
C THR A 259 13.39 27.28 5.22
N LEU A 260 13.11 27.05 3.94
CA LEU A 260 13.87 26.19 3.04
C LEU A 260 14.75 27.02 2.09
N ALA A 261 15.97 26.56 1.81
CA ALA A 261 16.81 27.12 0.73
C ALA A 261 16.48 26.49 -0.63
N HIS A 262 15.96 25.25 -0.63
CA HIS A 262 15.60 24.50 -1.83
C HIS A 262 14.07 24.37 -1.92
N ARG A 263 13.52 24.71 -3.10
CA ARG A 263 12.07 24.54 -3.32
C ARG A 263 11.73 23.06 -3.34
N PRO A 264 10.69 22.58 -2.61
CA PRO A 264 10.26 21.19 -2.66
C PRO A 264 9.88 20.74 -4.07
N LEU A 265 10.31 19.54 -4.45
CA LEU A 265 10.06 18.92 -5.75
C LEU A 265 8.85 18.01 -5.66
N PHE A 266 8.11 17.95 -6.78
CA PHE A 266 6.93 17.09 -6.92
C PHE A 266 6.94 16.42 -8.29
N ALA A 267 6.86 15.10 -8.32
CA ALA A 267 6.74 14.35 -9.56
C ALA A 267 5.93 13.06 -9.39
N PHE A 268 5.52 12.49 -10.51
CA PHE A 268 4.96 11.15 -10.57
C PHE A 268 5.89 10.29 -11.41
N HIS A 269 6.25 9.13 -10.90
CA HIS A 269 7.30 8.28 -11.41
C HIS A 269 6.81 6.88 -11.74
N THR A 270 7.52 6.19 -12.64
CA THR A 270 7.44 4.74 -12.82
C THR A 270 8.11 4.04 -11.63
N THR A 271 7.94 2.73 -11.52
CA THR A 271 8.58 1.92 -10.46
C THR A 271 10.11 2.01 -10.54
N GLU A 272 10.67 1.98 -11.75
CA GLU A 272 12.11 2.07 -11.99
C GLU A 272 12.66 3.43 -11.55
N GLU A 273 11.97 4.51 -11.90
CA GLU A 273 12.32 5.87 -11.48
C GLU A 273 12.22 6.05 -9.96
N LEU A 274 11.22 5.40 -9.31
CA LEU A 274 11.08 5.42 -7.84
C LEU A 274 12.25 4.69 -7.17
N ASN A 275 12.69 3.56 -7.71
CA ASN A 275 13.86 2.84 -7.22
C ASN A 275 15.13 3.70 -7.35
N GLU A 276 15.30 4.38 -8.48
CA GLU A 276 16.41 5.30 -8.69
C GLU A 276 16.36 6.50 -7.73
N LEU A 277 15.19 7.11 -7.53
CA LEU A 277 14.98 8.20 -6.58
C LEU A 277 15.31 7.72 -5.15
N SER A 278 14.77 6.58 -4.74
CA SER A 278 15.03 6.00 -3.42
C SER A 278 16.53 5.73 -3.23
N SER A 279 17.22 5.16 -4.21
CA SER A 279 18.67 4.88 -4.10
C SER A 279 19.53 6.15 -3.91
N LYS A 280 19.02 7.32 -4.25
CA LYS A 280 19.68 8.62 -4.06
C LYS A 280 19.25 9.33 -2.77
N SER A 281 18.17 8.88 -2.13
CA SER A 281 17.58 9.54 -0.95
C SER A 281 18.43 9.33 0.29
N ASP A 282 18.58 10.35 1.12
CA ASP A 282 19.30 10.25 2.39
C ASP A 282 18.40 9.71 3.50
N LEU A 283 17.14 10.15 3.54
CA LEU A 283 16.10 9.69 4.44
C LEU A 283 14.79 9.50 3.66
N TYR A 284 13.99 8.56 4.12
CA TYR A 284 12.62 8.37 3.65
C TYR A 284 11.63 8.71 4.77
N ILE A 285 10.61 9.50 4.50
CA ILE A 285 9.61 9.88 5.51
C ILE A 285 8.24 9.28 5.18
N HIS A 286 7.67 8.60 6.16
CA HIS A 286 6.34 7.99 6.08
C HIS A 286 5.41 8.57 7.14
N CYS A 287 4.60 9.56 6.77
CA CYS A 287 3.72 10.28 7.70
C CYS A 287 2.32 9.67 7.84
N ALA A 288 2.02 8.53 7.22
CA ALA A 288 0.67 8.01 7.10
C ALA A 288 0.01 7.71 8.45
N ASN A 289 -1.22 8.22 8.63
CA ASN A 289 -2.08 7.95 9.78
C ASN A 289 -2.85 6.64 9.63
N VAL A 290 -3.11 6.22 8.38
CA VAL A 290 -3.82 4.98 8.06
C VAL A 290 -3.04 4.27 6.94
N GLU A 291 -2.52 3.08 7.23
CA GLU A 291 -1.74 2.29 6.29
C GLU A 291 -1.84 0.80 6.62
N VAL A 292 -2.16 -0.02 5.65
CA VAL A 292 -2.29 -1.47 5.82
C VAL A 292 -0.92 -2.15 5.90
N GLU A 293 0.04 -1.73 5.09
CA GLU A 293 1.40 -2.28 5.10
C GLU A 293 2.48 -1.20 4.94
N GLY A 294 2.41 -0.37 3.88
CA GLY A 294 3.41 0.66 3.61
C GLY A 294 4.55 0.16 2.75
N LEU A 295 4.25 -0.48 1.62
CA LEU A 295 5.25 -1.02 0.69
C LEU A 295 6.32 -0.01 0.28
N SER A 296 5.96 1.26 0.11
CA SER A 296 6.94 2.32 -0.23
C SER A 296 8.02 2.54 0.84
N ALA A 297 7.73 2.22 2.11
CA ALA A 297 8.77 2.22 3.15
C ALA A 297 9.71 1.02 2.98
N LEU A 298 9.17 -0.17 2.73
CA LEU A 298 9.98 -1.37 2.45
C LEU A 298 10.83 -1.20 1.19
N GLU A 299 10.29 -0.58 0.14
CA GLU A 299 11.01 -0.27 -1.10
C GLU A 299 12.16 0.72 -0.85
N ALA A 300 11.97 1.73 0.00
CA ALA A 300 13.03 2.64 0.41
C ALA A 300 14.11 1.94 1.26
N MET A 301 13.70 1.12 2.23
CA MET A 301 14.61 0.32 3.06
C MET A 301 15.45 -0.63 2.21
N GLN A 302 14.87 -1.28 1.20
CA GLN A 302 15.59 -2.13 0.24
C GLN A 302 16.71 -1.38 -0.49
N GLN A 303 16.55 -0.07 -0.71
CA GLN A 303 17.56 0.80 -1.29
C GLN A 303 18.55 1.37 -0.24
N ALA A 304 18.62 0.76 0.93
CA ALA A 304 19.45 1.21 2.05
C ALA A 304 19.14 2.66 2.46
N VAL A 305 17.87 3.03 2.55
CA VAL A 305 17.42 4.34 3.06
C VAL A 305 16.80 4.15 4.43
N VAL A 306 17.27 4.94 5.40
CA VAL A 306 16.69 4.92 6.75
C VAL A 306 15.32 5.60 6.70
N PRO A 307 14.24 4.91 7.12
CA PRO A 307 12.92 5.50 7.19
C PRO A 307 12.73 6.24 8.51
N ILE A 308 11.91 7.30 8.49
CA ILE A 308 11.30 7.89 9.68
C ILE A 308 9.78 7.77 9.51
N ILE A 309 9.15 7.03 10.42
CA ILE A 309 7.79 6.52 10.25
C ILE A 309 6.89 7.05 11.37
N ALA A 310 5.70 7.49 10.99
CA ALA A 310 4.67 7.91 11.95
C ALA A 310 4.10 6.71 12.72
N GLU A 311 4.08 6.81 14.04
CA GLU A 311 3.34 5.89 14.90
C GLU A 311 1.89 6.33 14.99
N ALA A 312 1.01 5.56 14.34
CA ALA A 312 -0.43 5.76 14.39
C ALA A 312 -1.13 4.41 14.59
N PRO A 313 -2.26 4.36 15.34
CA PRO A 313 -2.95 3.10 15.65
C PRO A 313 -3.42 2.30 14.44
N LEU A 314 -3.61 2.98 13.29
CA LEU A 314 -4.09 2.39 12.05
C LEU A 314 -3.02 2.38 10.94
N SER A 315 -1.79 2.70 11.27
CA SER A 315 -0.65 2.61 10.34
C SER A 315 0.25 1.47 10.77
N ALA A 316 0.23 0.39 10.01
CA ALA A 316 1.04 -0.78 10.29
C ALA A 316 2.53 -0.58 9.96
N THR A 317 2.89 0.48 9.25
CA THR A 317 4.26 0.72 8.77
C THR A 317 5.26 0.88 9.92
N SER A 318 4.83 1.36 11.09
CA SER A 318 5.70 1.52 12.28
C SER A 318 6.35 0.20 12.75
N GLN A 319 5.75 -0.95 12.42
CA GLN A 319 6.33 -2.27 12.73
C GLN A 319 7.67 -2.54 12.02
N PHE A 320 7.97 -1.80 10.94
CA PHE A 320 9.22 -1.95 10.18
C PHE A 320 10.38 -1.14 10.75
N ALA A 321 10.14 -0.28 11.74
CA ALA A 321 11.19 0.48 12.38
C ALA A 321 12.08 -0.43 13.22
N LEU A 322 13.38 -0.45 12.94
CA LEU A 322 14.37 -1.20 13.71
C LEU A 322 14.82 -0.46 14.97
N ASP A 323 14.61 0.86 15.00
CA ASP A 323 15.06 1.72 16.07
C ASP A 323 14.01 2.81 16.38
N TYR A 324 13.84 3.16 17.66
CA TYR A 324 12.89 4.20 18.10
C TYR A 324 13.19 5.58 17.49
N ARG A 325 14.43 5.83 17.07
CA ARG A 325 14.86 7.07 16.39
C ARG A 325 14.25 7.21 14.99
N SER A 326 13.79 6.11 14.44
CA SER A 326 13.01 6.07 13.19
C SER A 326 11.49 6.20 13.40
N LEU A 327 11.05 6.48 14.64
CA LEU A 327 9.63 6.65 14.97
C LEU A 327 9.34 8.05 15.50
N PHE A 328 8.19 8.60 15.10
CA PHE A 328 7.65 9.84 15.64
C PHE A 328 6.13 9.74 15.82
N HIS A 329 5.56 10.50 16.76
CA HIS A 329 4.12 10.51 16.95
C HIS A 329 3.39 11.14 15.74
N ALA A 330 2.42 10.41 15.18
CA ALA A 330 1.69 10.83 13.99
C ALA A 330 1.05 12.22 14.16
N GLY A 331 1.19 13.07 13.14
CA GLY A 331 0.66 14.44 13.17
C GLY A 331 1.49 15.44 14.00
N ASP A 332 2.64 15.04 14.57
CA ASP A 332 3.54 15.93 15.31
C ASP A 332 4.75 16.36 14.46
N PRO A 333 4.71 17.57 13.86
CA PRO A 333 5.80 18.06 13.02
C PRO A 333 7.07 18.39 13.81
N LYS A 334 6.97 18.68 15.11
CA LYS A 334 8.13 18.96 15.96
C LYS A 334 8.88 17.67 16.27
N ALA A 335 8.17 16.63 16.67
CA ALA A 335 8.79 15.32 16.89
C ALA A 335 9.44 14.78 15.60
N LEU A 336 8.81 14.96 14.43
CA LEU A 336 9.42 14.58 13.15
C LEU A 336 10.71 15.36 12.87
N ALA A 337 10.72 16.68 13.10
CA ALA A 337 11.92 17.51 12.93
C ALA A 337 13.06 17.04 13.84
N GLU A 338 12.77 16.70 15.10
CA GLU A 338 13.77 16.18 16.06
C GLU A 338 14.39 14.87 15.56
N ARG A 339 13.61 13.97 14.92
CA ARG A 339 14.12 12.73 14.34
C ARG A 339 14.98 12.98 13.09
N ILE A 340 14.52 13.85 12.21
CA ILE A 340 15.30 14.25 11.01
C ILE A 340 16.64 14.84 11.46
N ASP A 341 16.62 15.81 12.37
CA ASP A 341 17.83 16.48 12.86
C ASP A 341 18.79 15.49 13.50
N TRP A 342 18.26 14.54 14.29
CA TRP A 342 19.09 13.54 14.94
C TRP A 342 19.88 12.71 13.91
N TRP A 343 19.21 12.17 12.88
CA TRP A 343 19.87 11.37 11.86
C TRP A 343 20.90 12.18 11.05
N LEU A 344 20.61 13.45 10.76
CA LEU A 344 21.53 14.30 10.01
C LEU A 344 22.75 14.74 10.83
N ASP A 345 22.62 14.82 12.16
CA ASP A 345 23.71 15.11 13.08
C ASP A 345 24.61 13.88 13.35
N HIS A 346 24.13 12.67 13.02
CA HIS A 346 24.83 11.40 13.32
C HIS A 346 25.04 10.58 12.02
N PRO A 347 25.84 11.09 11.06
CA PRO A 347 25.99 10.45 9.74
C PRO A 347 26.64 9.06 9.81
N ALA A 348 27.44 8.75 10.83
CA ALA A 348 28.05 7.43 11.01
C ALA A 348 26.99 6.39 11.37
N GLU A 349 26.12 6.70 12.32
CA GLU A 349 25.00 5.87 12.74
C GLU A 349 23.96 5.74 11.62
N LEU A 350 23.75 6.80 10.84
CA LEU A 350 22.89 6.78 9.67
C LEU A 350 23.40 5.75 8.64
N GLU A 351 24.70 5.76 8.36
CA GLU A 351 25.31 4.82 7.39
C GLU A 351 25.25 3.37 7.87
N GLU A 352 25.50 3.11 9.16
CA GLU A 352 25.36 1.78 9.75
C GLU A 352 23.92 1.28 9.66
N MET A 353 22.95 2.13 10.05
CA MET A 353 21.54 1.77 10.07
C MET A 353 20.96 1.50 8.68
N ARG A 354 21.49 2.14 7.63
CA ARG A 354 21.10 1.89 6.23
C ARG A 354 21.18 0.41 5.85
N TRP A 355 22.29 -0.23 6.20
CA TRP A 355 22.52 -1.65 5.88
C TRP A 355 21.62 -2.56 6.71
N GLN A 356 21.42 -2.25 7.99
CA GLN A 356 20.51 -3.01 8.84
C GLN A 356 19.07 -2.98 8.28
N TYR A 357 18.60 -1.81 7.81
CA TYR A 357 17.30 -1.70 7.16
C TYR A 357 17.24 -2.48 5.85
N ALA A 358 18.28 -2.44 5.02
CA ALA A 358 18.32 -3.21 3.78
C ALA A 358 18.29 -4.73 4.03
N GLU A 359 18.95 -5.21 5.07
CA GLU A 359 18.91 -6.62 5.46
C GLU A 359 17.53 -7.03 6.01
N SER A 360 16.90 -6.17 6.78
CA SER A 360 15.62 -6.47 7.45
C SER A 360 14.47 -6.73 6.47
N VAL A 361 14.54 -6.24 5.23
CA VAL A 361 13.48 -6.43 4.23
C VAL A 361 13.54 -7.76 3.49
N GLU A 362 14.57 -8.59 3.73
CA GLU A 362 14.70 -9.91 3.12
C GLU A 362 13.50 -10.84 3.44
N GLU A 363 12.85 -10.63 4.58
CA GLU A 363 11.66 -11.39 4.97
C GLU A 363 10.43 -11.06 4.11
N TYR A 364 10.39 -9.87 3.54
CA TYR A 364 9.25 -9.36 2.78
C TYR A 364 9.38 -9.57 1.26
N LYS A 365 10.40 -10.30 0.79
CA LYS A 365 10.58 -10.58 -0.64
C LYS A 365 9.37 -11.31 -1.22
N ILE A 366 8.96 -10.89 -2.42
CA ILE A 366 7.77 -11.40 -3.12
C ILE A 366 7.75 -12.92 -3.25
N GLY A 367 8.91 -13.58 -3.43
CA GLY A 367 8.98 -15.04 -3.51
C GLY A 367 8.46 -15.76 -2.28
N LYS A 368 8.73 -15.21 -1.07
CA LYS A 368 8.22 -15.78 0.19
C LYS A 368 6.69 -15.56 0.29
N SER A 369 6.22 -14.38 -0.08
CA SER A 369 4.78 -14.08 -0.08
C SER A 369 4.01 -14.98 -1.03
N ILE A 370 4.54 -15.22 -2.23
CA ILE A 370 3.93 -16.10 -3.25
C ILE A 370 3.88 -17.56 -2.77
N ALA A 371 4.96 -18.06 -2.17
CA ALA A 371 4.96 -19.42 -1.60
C ALA A 371 3.89 -19.57 -0.51
N ALA A 372 3.81 -18.61 0.42
CA ALA A 372 2.80 -18.62 1.48
C ALA A 372 1.36 -18.47 0.94
N LEU A 373 1.15 -17.66 -0.12
CA LEU A 373 -0.15 -17.56 -0.78
C LEU A 373 -0.57 -18.87 -1.45
N ILE A 374 0.34 -19.56 -2.12
CA ILE A 374 0.07 -20.86 -2.72
C ILE A 374 -0.32 -21.87 -1.64
N ASP A 375 0.39 -21.88 -0.50
CA ASP A 375 0.05 -22.75 0.64
C ASP A 375 -1.34 -22.41 1.20
N MET A 376 -1.68 -21.12 1.32
CA MET A 376 -3.03 -20.67 1.73
C MET A 376 -4.13 -21.15 0.75
N PHE A 377 -3.89 -21.06 -0.55
CA PHE A 377 -4.85 -21.54 -1.57
C PHE A 377 -5.01 -23.07 -1.50
N HIS A 378 -3.94 -23.83 -1.28
CA HIS A 378 -4.02 -25.27 -1.07
C HIS A 378 -4.84 -25.61 0.17
N GLN A 379 -4.63 -24.91 1.29
CA GLN A 379 -5.43 -25.10 2.51
C GLN A 379 -6.91 -24.78 2.29
N ALA A 380 -7.23 -23.74 1.53
CA ALA A 380 -8.60 -23.39 1.18
C ALA A 380 -9.29 -24.51 0.36
N CYS A 381 -8.54 -25.18 -0.52
CA CYS A 381 -9.02 -26.30 -1.32
C CYS A 381 -9.04 -27.65 -0.55
N GLY A 382 -8.68 -27.68 0.73
CA GLY A 382 -8.66 -28.91 1.54
C GLY A 382 -7.48 -29.85 1.27
N ALA A 383 -6.44 -29.39 0.56
CA ALA A 383 -5.20 -30.14 0.40
C ALA A 383 -4.31 -29.99 1.66
N PRO A 384 -3.58 -31.05 2.07
CA PRO A 384 -2.65 -30.94 3.19
C PRO A 384 -1.52 -29.94 2.84
N CYS A 385 -1.09 -29.15 3.86
CA CYS A 385 0.10 -28.31 3.72
C CYS A 385 1.29 -29.14 3.22
N THR A 386 1.99 -28.63 2.22
CA THR A 386 3.30 -29.15 1.87
C THR A 386 4.26 -28.78 3.00
N GLU A 387 4.54 -29.72 3.90
CA GLU A 387 5.62 -29.52 4.88
C GLU A 387 6.92 -29.23 4.13
N LYS A 388 7.53 -28.08 4.49
CA LYS A 388 8.87 -27.69 4.04
C LYS A 388 9.89 -28.10 5.06
#